data_16f524ba26f48effb863de05f496303e
#
_entry.id   16f524ba26f48effb863de05f496303e
#
_cell.length_a   1.000
_cell.length_b   1.000
_cell.length_c   1.000
_cell.angle_alpha   90.00
_cell.angle_beta   90.00
_cell.angle_gamma   90.00
#
_symmetry.space_group_name_H-M   'P 1'
#
loop_
_entity.id
_entity.type
_entity.pdbx_description
1 polymer ?
#
loop_
_entity_poly.entity_id
_entity_poly.type
_entity_poly.pdbx_seq_one_letter_code
_entity_poly.pdbx_strand_id
1 'polypeptide(L)'
;MILTEKENTILKDLQTQEKVCMEHYNLCASTAKDGCLKDLFTQIAKDEQDHYQFLGQLMDGQMPSYKTADSAASKADSYQPKAAYSAGSNQTDKQHDALLCSDSIGNEKMVSADYNTNLFHFGNSEVRRLLTEEQEHAEMIYKYKKANAMA
;
A
#
# COMPACT_ATOMS: atom_id res chain seq x y z
N MET A 1 7.50 3.41 -25.87
CA MET A 1 6.05 3.56 -25.69
C MET A 1 5.67 5.02 -25.81
N ILE A 2 4.67 5.32 -26.60
CA ILE A 2 4.16 6.69 -26.75
C ILE A 2 2.87 6.78 -25.93
N LEU A 3 2.87 7.66 -24.94
CA LEU A 3 1.69 7.91 -24.11
C LEU A 3 0.86 9.04 -24.70
N THR A 4 -0.45 8.90 -24.63
CA THR A 4 -1.34 10.03 -24.91
C THR A 4 -1.26 11.06 -23.78
N GLU A 5 -1.70 12.27 -24.05
CA GLU A 5 -1.75 13.33 -23.04
C GLU A 5 -2.62 12.90 -21.84
N LYS A 6 -3.74 12.22 -22.12
CA LYS A 6 -4.63 11.69 -21.07
C LYS A 6 -3.91 10.65 -20.21
N GLU A 7 -3.23 9.70 -20.82
CA GLU A 7 -2.46 8.68 -20.09
C GLU A 7 -1.39 9.32 -19.22
N ASN A 8 -0.66 10.29 -19.74
CA ASN A 8 0.34 11.02 -18.98
C ASN A 8 -0.25 11.73 -17.76
N THR A 9 -1.39 12.39 -17.93
CA THR A 9 -2.09 13.08 -16.84
C THR A 9 -2.50 12.10 -15.75
N ILE A 10 -3.07 10.95 -16.13
CA ILE A 10 -3.50 9.92 -15.18
C ILE A 10 -2.30 9.34 -14.43
N LEU A 11 -1.20 9.02 -15.13
CA LEU A 11 0.02 8.50 -14.49
C LEU A 11 0.60 9.50 -13.49
N LYS A 12 0.59 10.78 -13.82
CA LYS A 12 1.08 11.83 -12.94
C LYS A 12 0.24 11.93 -11.66
N ASP A 13 -1.07 11.84 -11.80
CA ASP A 13 -1.98 11.86 -10.65
C ASP A 13 -1.78 10.64 -9.76
N LEU A 14 -1.67 9.46 -10.35
CA LEU A 14 -1.37 8.23 -9.60
C LEU A 14 -0.01 8.32 -8.90
N GLN A 15 1.01 8.83 -9.58
CA GLN A 15 2.34 9.00 -8.99
C GLN A 15 2.32 9.96 -7.80
N THR A 16 1.60 11.06 -7.90
CA THR A 16 1.42 12.01 -6.80
C THR A 16 0.75 11.34 -5.61
N GLN A 17 -0.26 10.51 -5.87
CA GLN A 17 -0.97 9.77 -4.84
C GLN A 17 -0.07 8.74 -4.15
N GLU A 18 0.79 8.05 -4.91
CA GLU A 18 1.78 7.12 -4.35
C GLU A 18 2.77 7.82 -3.43
N LYS A 19 3.18 9.04 -3.78
CA LYS A 19 4.05 9.84 -2.92
C LYS A 19 3.37 10.16 -1.59
N VAL A 20 2.10 10.56 -1.62
CA VAL A 20 1.32 10.83 -0.41
C VAL A 20 1.19 9.55 0.44
N CYS A 21 0.92 8.41 -0.19
CA CYS A 21 0.86 7.13 0.51
C CYS A 21 2.19 6.76 1.15
N MET A 22 3.30 6.93 0.45
CA MET A 22 4.64 6.67 0.98
C MET A 22 4.92 7.51 2.22
N GLU A 23 4.62 8.81 2.16
CA GLU A 23 4.79 9.73 3.29
C GLU A 23 3.89 9.34 4.46
N HIS A 24 2.65 8.96 4.19
CA HIS A 24 1.70 8.46 5.20
C HIS A 24 2.25 7.24 5.94
N TYR A 25 2.72 6.23 5.21
CA TYR A 25 3.23 5.01 5.84
C TYR A 25 4.57 5.23 6.56
N ASN A 26 5.41 6.13 6.08
CA ASN A 26 6.62 6.52 6.81
C ASN A 26 6.26 7.18 8.14
N LEU A 27 5.25 8.03 8.17
CA LEU A 27 4.76 8.63 9.41
C LEU A 27 4.16 7.57 10.33
N CYS A 28 3.32 6.67 9.80
CA CYS A 28 2.75 5.57 10.57
C CYS A 28 3.84 4.69 11.18
N ALA A 29 4.86 4.33 10.41
CA ALA A 29 5.98 3.53 10.89
C ALA A 29 6.75 4.23 12.01
N SER A 30 6.90 5.55 11.92
CA SER A 30 7.62 6.33 12.95
C SER A 30 6.82 6.51 14.23
N THR A 31 5.49 6.45 14.17
CA THR A 31 4.61 6.75 15.32
C THR A 31 3.94 5.53 15.93
N ALA A 32 3.86 4.41 15.21
CA ALA A 32 3.29 3.18 15.75
C ALA A 32 4.00 2.74 17.04
N LYS A 33 3.25 2.18 17.97
CA LYS A 33 3.76 1.76 19.28
C LYS A 33 4.28 0.33 19.24
N ASP A 34 3.57 -0.56 18.56
CA ASP A 34 4.01 -1.94 18.40
C ASP A 34 5.06 -2.09 17.31
N GLY A 35 6.16 -2.78 17.62
CA GLY A 35 7.27 -3.00 16.69
C GLY A 35 6.86 -3.80 15.44
N CYS A 36 5.96 -4.77 15.58
CA CYS A 36 5.47 -5.53 14.44
C CYS A 36 4.65 -4.65 13.49
N LEU A 37 3.87 -3.72 14.02
CA LEU A 37 3.13 -2.76 13.21
C LEU A 37 4.07 -1.77 12.52
N LYS A 38 5.11 -1.32 13.22
CA LYS A 38 6.16 -0.49 12.59
C LYS A 38 6.77 -1.19 11.38
N ASP A 39 7.09 -2.47 11.52
CA ASP A 39 7.70 -3.26 10.45
C ASP A 39 6.74 -3.40 9.26
N LEU A 40 5.45 -3.63 9.53
CA LEU A 40 4.44 -3.72 8.48
C LEU A 40 4.34 -2.39 7.72
N PHE A 41 4.21 -1.28 8.40
CA PHE A 41 4.13 0.03 7.77
C PHE A 41 5.41 0.40 6.99
N THR A 42 6.57 0.03 7.51
CA THR A 42 7.86 0.22 6.82
C THR A 42 7.90 -0.56 5.50
N GLN A 43 7.42 -1.80 5.51
CA GLN A 43 7.36 -2.62 4.30
C GLN A 43 6.38 -2.03 3.28
N ILE A 44 5.23 -1.58 3.74
CA ILE A 44 4.24 -0.96 2.85
C ILE A 44 4.79 0.35 2.26
N ALA A 45 5.46 1.17 3.05
CA ALA A 45 6.09 2.41 2.57
C ALA A 45 7.09 2.12 1.44
N LYS A 46 7.84 1.03 1.55
CA LYS A 46 8.77 0.59 0.51
C LYS A 46 8.04 0.18 -0.77
N ASP A 47 6.94 -0.54 -0.65
CA ASP A 47 6.13 -0.92 -1.80
C ASP A 47 5.58 0.34 -2.52
N GLU A 48 5.11 1.33 -1.76
CA GLU A 48 4.63 2.60 -2.32
C GLU A 48 5.74 3.36 -3.05
N GLN A 49 6.96 3.32 -2.53
CA GLN A 49 8.13 3.89 -3.21
C GLN A 49 8.40 3.18 -4.54
N ASP A 50 8.30 1.86 -4.56
CA ASP A 50 8.47 1.07 -5.78
C ASP A 50 7.39 1.43 -6.82
N HIS A 51 6.15 1.61 -6.39
CA HIS A 51 5.06 2.08 -7.25
C HIS A 51 5.36 3.46 -7.84
N TYR A 52 5.81 4.38 -7.00
CA TYR A 52 6.18 5.73 -7.42
C TYR A 52 7.25 5.71 -8.51
N GLN A 53 8.30 4.92 -8.32
CA GLN A 53 9.38 4.79 -9.28
C GLN A 53 8.91 4.16 -10.59
N PHE A 54 8.10 3.10 -10.51
CA PHE A 54 7.56 2.42 -11.67
C PHE A 54 6.70 3.36 -12.53
N LEU A 55 5.82 4.13 -11.91
CA LEU A 55 4.98 5.10 -12.62
C LEU A 55 5.83 6.20 -13.28
N GLY A 56 6.90 6.64 -12.62
CA GLY A 56 7.86 7.58 -13.19
C GLY A 56 8.56 7.04 -14.44
N GLN A 57 8.96 5.77 -14.41
CA GLN A 57 9.57 5.11 -15.56
C GLN A 57 8.60 5.00 -16.74
N LEU A 58 7.33 4.71 -16.48
CA LEU A 58 6.31 4.71 -17.53
C LEU A 58 6.14 6.09 -18.16
N MET A 59 6.13 7.15 -17.36
CA MET A 59 6.03 8.51 -17.86
C MET A 59 7.24 8.92 -18.70
N ASP A 60 8.42 8.39 -18.40
CA ASP A 60 9.64 8.62 -19.18
C ASP A 60 9.70 7.79 -20.47
N GLY A 61 8.64 7.07 -20.80
CA GLY A 61 8.55 6.26 -22.01
C GLY A 61 9.23 4.92 -21.93
N GLN A 62 9.66 4.49 -20.75
CA GLN A 62 10.24 3.18 -20.52
C GLN A 62 9.11 2.12 -20.43
N MET A 63 9.49 0.86 -20.61
CA MET A 63 8.59 -0.29 -20.42
C MET A 63 9.16 -1.21 -19.35
N PRO A 64 9.19 -0.76 -18.09
CA PRO A 64 9.74 -1.58 -17.01
C PRO A 64 8.83 -2.75 -16.69
N SER A 65 9.41 -3.87 -16.25
CA SER A 65 8.66 -4.94 -15.59
C SER A 65 8.56 -4.61 -14.12
N TYR A 66 7.35 -4.68 -13.58
CA TYR A 66 7.12 -4.48 -12.16
C TYR A 66 7.17 -5.83 -11.45
N LYS A 67 8.25 -6.10 -10.74
CA LYS A 67 8.53 -7.35 -10.01
C LYS A 67 8.38 -8.62 -10.87
N THR A 68 9.10 -9.67 -10.52
CA THR A 68 9.07 -10.94 -11.26
C THR A 68 7.86 -11.79 -10.87
N ALA A 69 7.57 -12.81 -11.69
CA ALA A 69 6.49 -13.76 -11.44
C ALA A 69 6.62 -14.49 -10.08
N ASP A 70 7.84 -14.63 -9.55
CA ASP A 70 8.09 -15.24 -8.25
C ASP A 70 7.57 -14.40 -7.07
N SER A 71 7.32 -13.12 -7.29
CA SER A 71 6.65 -12.26 -6.31
C SER A 71 5.12 -12.37 -6.36
N ALA A 72 4.59 -13.26 -7.19
CA ALA A 72 3.16 -13.49 -7.34
C ALA A 72 2.52 -14.24 -6.16
N ALA A 73 3.32 -14.83 -5.26
CA ALA A 73 2.77 -15.32 -4.00
C ALA A 73 2.22 -14.13 -3.23
N SER A 74 0.93 -14.16 -2.94
CA SER A 74 0.26 -13.06 -2.23
C SER A 74 0.94 -12.81 -0.89
N LYS A 75 1.46 -11.62 -0.69
CA LYS A 75 2.02 -11.18 0.60
C LYS A 75 0.96 -11.23 1.69
N ALA A 76 -0.29 -10.92 1.35
CA ALA A 76 -1.40 -10.95 2.29
C ALA A 76 -1.69 -12.38 2.76
N ASP A 77 -1.61 -13.38 1.88
CA ASP A 77 -1.87 -14.78 2.22
C ASP A 77 -0.80 -15.35 3.16
N SER A 78 0.46 -14.95 2.97
CA SER A 78 1.58 -15.41 3.80
C SER A 78 1.77 -14.61 5.08
N TYR A 79 1.14 -13.45 5.21
CA TYR A 79 1.29 -12.59 6.36
C TYR A 79 0.61 -13.18 7.60
N GLN A 80 1.40 -13.38 8.67
CA GLN A 80 0.94 -13.94 9.94
C GLN A 80 1.23 -12.92 11.05
N PRO A 81 0.28 -12.02 11.36
CA PRO A 81 0.50 -11.00 12.39
C PRO A 81 0.52 -11.63 13.78
N LYS A 82 1.37 -11.10 14.65
CA LYS A 82 1.41 -11.48 16.06
C LYS A 82 0.42 -10.64 16.86
N ALA A 83 -0.22 -11.25 17.85
CA ALA A 83 -1.02 -10.54 18.82
C ALA A 83 -0.07 -9.80 19.80
N ALA A 84 0.04 -8.48 19.64
CA ALA A 84 0.87 -7.63 20.48
C ALA A 84 0.09 -7.05 21.68
N TYR A 85 -1.23 -6.93 21.53
CA TYR A 85 -2.09 -6.34 22.54
C TYR A 85 -3.04 -7.36 23.13
N SER A 86 -3.22 -7.27 24.47
CA SER A 86 -4.13 -8.09 25.24
C SER A 86 -4.94 -7.20 26.19
N ALA A 87 -5.79 -7.79 27.03
CA ALA A 87 -6.57 -7.04 28.02
C ALA A 87 -5.69 -6.32 29.06
N GLY A 88 -4.47 -6.82 29.30
CA GLY A 88 -3.50 -6.20 30.23
C GLY A 88 -2.57 -5.18 29.59
N SER A 89 -2.68 -4.95 28.26
CA SER A 89 -1.81 -4.03 27.54
C SER A 89 -2.22 -2.57 27.79
N ASN A 90 -1.30 -1.64 27.44
CA ASN A 90 -1.60 -0.22 27.43
C ASN A 90 -2.69 0.09 26.40
N GLN A 91 -3.88 0.46 26.88
CA GLN A 91 -5.04 0.71 26.04
C GLN A 91 -4.89 1.96 25.19
N THR A 92 -4.14 2.96 25.67
CA THR A 92 -3.86 4.18 24.90
C THR A 92 -3.00 3.86 23.67
N ASP A 93 -1.96 3.05 23.84
CA ASP A 93 -1.12 2.59 22.74
C ASP A 93 -1.92 1.75 21.74
N LYS A 94 -2.77 0.86 22.24
CA LYS A 94 -3.64 0.05 21.39
C LYS A 94 -4.59 0.90 20.56
N GLN A 95 -5.21 1.91 21.17
CA GLN A 95 -6.11 2.83 20.46
C GLN A 95 -5.37 3.66 19.41
N HIS A 96 -4.15 4.10 19.72
CA HIS A 96 -3.29 4.83 18.78
C HIS A 96 -2.99 3.98 17.55
N ASP A 97 -2.54 2.76 17.75
CA ASP A 97 -2.20 1.84 16.67
C ASP A 97 -3.45 1.43 15.87
N ALA A 98 -4.58 1.24 16.54
CA ALA A 98 -5.86 0.95 15.87
C ALA A 98 -6.28 2.09 14.94
N LEU A 99 -6.09 3.34 15.36
CA LEU A 99 -6.39 4.51 14.52
C LEU A 99 -5.50 4.56 13.28
N LEU A 100 -4.20 4.32 13.44
CA LEU A 100 -3.27 4.26 12.31
C LEU A 100 -3.71 3.18 11.30
N CYS A 101 -4.12 2.02 11.77
CA CYS A 101 -4.61 0.93 10.93
C CYS A 101 -5.89 1.33 10.18
N SER A 102 -6.85 1.93 10.86
CA SER A 102 -8.13 2.33 10.26
C SER A 102 -7.96 3.41 9.20
N ASP A 103 -7.14 4.42 9.46
CA ASP A 103 -6.82 5.46 8.50
C ASP A 103 -6.12 4.87 7.27
N SER A 104 -5.18 3.96 7.48
CA SER A 104 -4.43 3.33 6.40
C SER A 104 -5.33 2.47 5.51
N ILE A 105 -6.25 1.70 6.08
CA ILE A 105 -7.24 0.93 5.31
C ILE A 105 -8.11 1.86 4.47
N GLY A 106 -8.55 2.99 5.04
CA GLY A 106 -9.31 4.00 4.31
C GLY A 106 -8.55 4.55 3.12
N ASN A 107 -7.27 4.87 3.29
CA ASN A 107 -6.41 5.32 2.21
C ASN A 107 -6.24 4.26 1.12
N GLU A 108 -6.03 3.00 1.49
CA GLU A 108 -5.88 1.91 0.52
C GLU A 108 -7.15 1.70 -0.29
N LYS A 109 -8.32 1.81 0.32
CA LYS A 109 -9.59 1.73 -0.40
C LYS A 109 -9.72 2.82 -1.45
N MET A 110 -9.33 4.05 -1.11
CA MET A 110 -9.38 5.18 -2.03
C MET A 110 -8.39 5.02 -3.19
N VAL A 111 -7.14 4.66 -2.89
CA VAL A 111 -6.09 4.44 -3.89
C VAL A 111 -6.46 3.28 -4.81
N SER A 112 -6.95 2.17 -4.26
CA SER A 112 -7.43 1.02 -5.03
C SER A 112 -8.54 1.39 -5.99
N ALA A 113 -9.49 2.22 -5.56
CA ALA A 113 -10.58 2.70 -6.39
C ALA A 113 -10.07 3.55 -7.57
N ASP A 114 -9.08 4.41 -7.33
CA ASP A 114 -8.49 5.23 -8.38
C ASP A 114 -7.74 4.38 -9.41
N TYR A 115 -6.96 3.40 -8.98
CA TYR A 115 -6.34 2.45 -9.89
C TYR A 115 -7.39 1.68 -10.69
N ASN A 116 -8.42 1.17 -10.03
CA ASN A 116 -9.47 0.40 -10.70
C ASN A 116 -10.18 1.24 -11.77
N THR A 117 -10.48 2.49 -11.48
CA THR A 117 -11.14 3.40 -12.43
C THR A 117 -10.28 3.65 -13.67
N ASN A 118 -8.96 3.70 -13.51
CA ASN A 118 -8.05 4.13 -14.56
C ASN A 118 -7.34 2.98 -15.30
N LEU A 119 -7.47 1.74 -14.84
CA LEU A 119 -6.79 0.58 -15.43
C LEU A 119 -7.05 0.42 -16.93
N PHE A 120 -8.28 0.71 -17.37
CA PHE A 120 -8.69 0.53 -18.76
C PHE A 120 -8.08 1.56 -19.72
N HIS A 121 -7.47 2.61 -19.18
CA HIS A 121 -6.82 3.63 -19.99
C HIS A 121 -5.36 3.29 -20.33
N PHE A 122 -4.84 2.20 -19.77
CA PHE A 122 -3.48 1.75 -20.01
C PHE A 122 -3.50 0.37 -20.66
N GLY A 123 -2.83 0.20 -21.76
CA GLY A 123 -2.58 -1.11 -22.35
C GLY A 123 -1.45 -1.86 -21.63
N ASN A 124 -1.23 -1.62 -20.35
CA ASN A 124 -0.11 -2.17 -19.60
C ASN A 124 -0.60 -2.97 -18.40
N SER A 125 -0.41 -4.29 -18.46
CA SER A 125 -0.82 -5.23 -17.41
C SER A 125 -0.04 -5.04 -16.09
N GLU A 126 1.12 -4.40 -16.13
CA GLU A 126 1.94 -4.18 -14.94
C GLU A 126 1.25 -3.23 -13.96
N VAL A 127 0.46 -2.27 -14.46
CA VAL A 127 -0.31 -1.35 -13.61
C VAL A 127 -1.32 -2.10 -12.76
N ARG A 128 -1.87 -3.21 -13.27
CA ARG A 128 -2.80 -4.06 -12.51
C ARG A 128 -2.14 -4.68 -11.27
N ARG A 129 -0.84 -4.96 -11.33
CA ARG A 129 -0.10 -5.48 -10.17
C ARG A 129 -0.01 -4.46 -9.04
N LEU A 130 0.08 -3.17 -9.37
CA LEU A 130 0.05 -2.10 -8.37
C LEU A 130 -1.28 -2.11 -7.63
N LEU A 131 -2.39 -2.21 -8.35
CA LEU A 131 -3.72 -2.34 -7.74
C LEU A 131 -3.79 -3.55 -6.81
N THR A 132 -3.28 -4.69 -7.24
CA THR A 132 -3.27 -5.91 -6.41
C THR A 132 -2.50 -5.67 -5.12
N GLU A 133 -1.34 -5.04 -5.17
CA GLU A 133 -0.57 -4.73 -3.95
C GLU A 133 -1.30 -3.75 -3.03
N GLU A 134 -1.98 -2.75 -3.57
CA GLU A 134 -2.79 -1.83 -2.75
C GLU A 134 -3.87 -2.58 -1.98
N GLN A 135 -4.55 -3.53 -2.63
CA GLN A 135 -5.54 -4.37 -1.99
C GLN A 135 -4.92 -5.28 -0.93
N GLU A 136 -3.74 -5.85 -1.21
CA GLU A 136 -3.01 -6.69 -0.25
C GLU A 136 -2.55 -5.89 0.98
N HIS A 137 -2.16 -4.63 0.81
CA HIS A 137 -1.84 -3.76 1.94
C HIS A 137 -3.02 -3.64 2.91
N ALA A 138 -4.21 -3.38 2.37
CA ALA A 138 -5.43 -3.30 3.20
C ALA A 138 -5.73 -4.62 3.90
N GLU A 139 -5.56 -5.74 3.22
CA GLU A 139 -5.76 -7.08 3.81
C GLU A 139 -4.78 -7.35 4.95
N MET A 140 -3.51 -7.04 4.78
CA MET A 140 -2.49 -7.24 5.81
C MET A 140 -2.77 -6.38 7.05
N ILE A 141 -3.13 -5.12 6.87
CA ILE A 141 -3.48 -4.24 7.97
C ILE A 141 -4.74 -4.75 8.69
N TYR A 142 -5.73 -5.22 7.97
CA TYR A 142 -6.92 -5.80 8.56
C TYR A 142 -6.60 -7.08 9.37
N LYS A 143 -5.74 -7.94 8.85
CA LYS A 143 -5.27 -9.12 9.59
C LYS A 143 -4.59 -8.73 10.91
N TYR A 144 -3.76 -7.70 10.88
CA TYR A 144 -3.14 -7.16 12.10
C TYR A 144 -4.21 -6.69 13.10
N LYS A 145 -5.18 -5.90 12.64
CA LYS A 145 -6.29 -5.43 13.49
C LYS A 145 -7.04 -6.59 14.14
N LYS A 146 -7.34 -7.60 13.34
CA LYS A 146 -8.09 -8.78 13.82
C LYS A 146 -7.29 -9.56 14.86
N ALA A 147 -6.00 -9.77 14.64
CA ALA A 147 -5.12 -10.47 15.57
C ALA A 147 -4.98 -9.73 16.92
N ASN A 148 -5.17 -8.41 16.92
CA ASN A 148 -5.02 -7.55 18.09
C ASN A 148 -6.36 -7.05 18.67
N ALA A 149 -7.46 -7.67 18.30
CA ALA A 149 -8.80 -7.33 18.78
C ALA A 149 -9.16 -5.85 18.54
N MET A 150 -8.80 -5.33 17.39
CA MET A 150 -9.08 -3.95 16.92
C MET A 150 -10.18 -3.90 15.85
N ALA A 151 -10.55 -5.04 15.31
CA ALA A 151 -11.53 -5.12 14.23
C ALA A 151 -12.94 -5.31 14.78
#